data_02e620a1ed2ffda549e9b18417855d4c
#
_entry.id   02e620a1ed2ffda549e9b18417855d4c
#
_cell.length_a   1.000
_cell.length_b   1.000
_cell.length_c   1.000
_cell.angle_alpha   90.00
_cell.angle_beta   90.00
_cell.angle_gamma   90.00
#
_symmetry.space_group_name_H-M   'P 1'
#
loop_
_entity.id
_entity.type
_entity.pdbx_description
1 polymer ?
#
loop_
_entity_poly.entity_id
_entity_poly.type
_entity_poly.pdbx_seq_one_letter_code
_entity_poly.pdbx_strand_id
1 'polypeptide(L)'
;MPVRSGNITVTTQILATYPSYPGIRSFHPEHGRFLAETDLMDMERVVVLGRKIAERLFGAPESALGREVLIFRARFTVVGVMEAKGRDLTGADQDEQTFMPLSTYMRRAANQTWISGVYLHLDERADLDQVRQATGAILRARHHLEGKKDDFSMLTPADSMQLRKEALDLVQTLGAITSTISFAVGGMGILSIMVLMVQA
;
A
#
# COMPACT_ATOMS: atom_id res chain seq x y z
N MET A 1 -8.00 -6.69 6.32
CA MET A 1 -9.43 -7.04 6.37
C MET A 1 -9.67 -8.45 5.88
N PRO A 2 -10.55 -9.27 6.50
CA PRO A 2 -10.86 -10.61 5.99
C PRO A 2 -11.84 -10.54 4.81
N VAL A 3 -11.51 -11.26 3.75
CA VAL A 3 -12.36 -11.57 2.60
C VAL A 3 -12.57 -13.08 2.58
N ARG A 4 -13.81 -13.52 2.48
CA ARG A 4 -14.16 -14.93 2.55
C ARG A 4 -14.93 -15.39 1.30
N SER A 5 -14.56 -16.55 0.80
CA SER A 5 -15.33 -17.29 -0.20
C SER A 5 -15.53 -18.74 0.27
N GLY A 6 -16.77 -19.14 0.48
CA GLY A 6 -17.06 -20.46 1.08
C GLY A 6 -16.38 -20.61 2.43
N ASN A 7 -15.49 -21.61 2.55
CA ASN A 7 -14.73 -21.92 3.77
C ASN A 7 -13.33 -21.26 3.81
N ILE A 8 -12.91 -20.60 2.73
CA ILE A 8 -11.58 -19.97 2.64
C ILE A 8 -11.70 -18.51 3.07
N THR A 9 -10.81 -18.09 3.96
CA THR A 9 -10.70 -16.70 4.40
C THR A 9 -9.28 -16.21 4.16
N VAL A 10 -9.14 -15.06 3.48
CA VAL A 10 -7.87 -14.43 3.19
C VAL A 10 -7.88 -13.01 3.73
N THR A 11 -6.79 -12.59 4.36
CA THR A 11 -6.64 -11.21 4.80
C THR A 11 -6.10 -10.36 3.64
N THR A 12 -6.75 -9.25 3.37
CA THR A 12 -6.40 -8.30 2.30
C THR A 12 -6.44 -6.87 2.80
N GLN A 13 -5.75 -6.00 2.10
CA GLN A 13 -5.91 -4.56 2.24
C GLN A 13 -7.04 -4.10 1.29
N ILE A 14 -8.08 -3.51 1.87
CA ILE A 14 -9.17 -2.95 1.05
C ILE A 14 -8.79 -1.53 0.64
N LEU A 15 -8.84 -1.29 -0.66
CA LEU A 15 -8.64 0.02 -1.27
C LEU A 15 -9.96 0.46 -1.92
N ALA A 16 -10.65 1.38 -1.26
CA ALA A 16 -11.84 2.02 -1.82
C ALA A 16 -11.41 3.19 -2.71
N THR A 17 -11.76 3.15 -3.98
CA THR A 17 -11.19 4.07 -4.96
C THR A 17 -12.17 4.43 -6.08
N TYR A 18 -11.71 5.33 -6.96
CA TYR A 18 -12.39 5.74 -8.18
C TYR A 18 -12.00 4.88 -9.39
N PRO A 19 -12.82 4.87 -10.44
CA PRO A 19 -12.51 4.19 -11.70
C PRO A 19 -11.23 4.65 -12.40
N SER A 20 -10.77 5.86 -12.12
CA SER A 20 -9.54 6.43 -12.68
C SER A 20 -8.23 5.84 -12.10
N TYR A 21 -8.32 5.05 -11.03
CA TYR A 21 -7.16 4.49 -10.34
C TYR A 21 -6.18 3.72 -11.25
N PRO A 22 -6.63 2.85 -12.18
CA PRO A 22 -5.72 2.12 -13.08
C PRO A 22 -4.84 3.04 -13.91
N GLY A 23 -5.40 4.12 -14.46
CA GLY A 23 -4.65 5.09 -15.24
C GLY A 23 -3.63 5.88 -14.41
N ILE A 24 -4.00 6.25 -13.17
CA ILE A 24 -3.12 7.01 -12.26
C ILE A 24 -1.94 6.17 -11.79
N ARG A 25 -2.18 4.86 -11.52
CA ARG A 25 -1.16 3.96 -10.94
C ARG A 25 -0.53 3.04 -11.97
N SER A 26 -0.92 3.11 -13.25
CA SER A 26 -0.49 2.16 -14.29
C SER A 26 -0.64 0.72 -13.81
N PHE A 27 -1.82 0.38 -13.31
CA PHE A 27 -2.13 -0.91 -12.69
C PHE A 27 -3.50 -1.37 -13.17
N HIS A 28 -3.53 -2.32 -14.10
CA HIS A 28 -4.71 -2.68 -14.87
C HIS A 28 -5.26 -4.06 -14.51
N PRO A 29 -6.55 -4.33 -14.73
CA PRO A 29 -7.08 -5.68 -14.62
C PRO A 29 -6.53 -6.57 -15.73
N GLU A 30 -6.08 -7.77 -15.38
CA GLU A 30 -5.67 -8.82 -16.31
C GLU A 30 -6.91 -9.62 -16.79
N HIS A 31 -7.87 -9.82 -15.90
CA HIS A 31 -9.10 -10.51 -16.19
C HIS A 31 -10.31 -9.66 -15.79
N GLY A 32 -11.34 -9.67 -16.65
CA GLY A 32 -12.56 -8.91 -16.39
C GLY A 32 -12.40 -7.40 -16.61
N ARG A 33 -12.99 -6.60 -15.72
CA ARG A 33 -12.94 -5.14 -15.77
C ARG A 33 -12.56 -4.54 -14.42
N PHE A 34 -12.10 -3.30 -14.44
CA PHE A 34 -12.03 -2.48 -13.23
C PHE A 34 -13.40 -1.89 -12.87
N LEU A 35 -13.44 -1.12 -11.80
CA LEU A 35 -14.63 -0.39 -11.36
C LEU A 35 -15.06 0.61 -12.45
N ALA A 36 -16.36 0.76 -12.65
CA ALA A 36 -16.96 1.72 -13.57
C ALA A 36 -17.61 2.88 -12.81
N GLU A 37 -17.86 3.99 -13.49
CA GLU A 37 -18.58 5.13 -12.90
C GLU A 37 -20.01 4.74 -12.43
N THR A 38 -20.67 3.84 -13.14
CA THR A 38 -21.97 3.29 -12.75
C THR A 38 -21.89 2.55 -11.41
N ASP A 39 -20.83 1.75 -11.18
CA ASP A 39 -20.62 1.05 -9.89
C ASP A 39 -20.52 2.03 -8.73
N LEU A 40 -19.91 3.20 -8.99
CA LEU A 40 -19.76 4.27 -8.00
C LEU A 40 -21.06 5.00 -7.74
N MET A 41 -21.80 5.37 -8.80
CA MET A 41 -23.08 6.10 -8.71
C MET A 41 -24.17 5.27 -8.03
N ASP A 42 -24.29 3.99 -8.42
CA ASP A 42 -25.30 3.08 -7.91
C ASP A 42 -24.89 2.39 -6.60
N MET A 43 -23.66 2.69 -6.13
CA MET A 43 -23.07 2.06 -4.94
C MET A 43 -23.10 0.53 -5.04
N GLU A 44 -22.75 0.00 -6.22
CA GLU A 44 -22.77 -1.43 -6.50
C GLU A 44 -21.86 -2.22 -5.57
N ARG A 45 -22.27 -3.43 -5.23
CA ARG A 45 -21.48 -4.36 -4.43
C ARG A 45 -20.58 -5.20 -5.30
N VAL A 46 -19.65 -4.53 -5.96
CA VAL A 46 -18.63 -5.15 -6.81
C VAL A 46 -17.25 -4.94 -6.24
N VAL A 47 -16.35 -5.89 -6.55
CA VAL A 47 -14.93 -5.81 -6.15
C VAL A 47 -14.03 -6.28 -7.28
N VAL A 48 -12.82 -5.73 -7.28
CA VAL A 48 -11.71 -6.22 -8.09
C VAL A 48 -10.64 -6.76 -7.15
N LEU A 49 -10.21 -7.99 -7.38
CA LEU A 49 -9.24 -8.66 -6.51
C LEU A 49 -7.81 -8.46 -7.03
N GLY A 50 -6.86 -8.29 -6.16
CA GLY A 50 -5.46 -8.46 -6.49
C GLY A 50 -5.18 -9.94 -6.82
N ARG A 51 -4.18 -10.18 -7.66
CA ARG A 51 -3.88 -11.51 -8.19
C ARG A 51 -3.73 -12.58 -7.10
N LYS A 52 -2.91 -12.32 -6.09
CA LYS A 52 -2.68 -13.27 -4.98
C LYS A 52 -3.94 -13.58 -4.18
N ILE A 53 -4.82 -12.59 -4.03
CA ILE A 53 -6.10 -12.79 -3.33
C ILE A 53 -7.00 -13.71 -4.16
N ALA A 54 -7.10 -13.50 -5.47
CA ALA A 54 -7.87 -14.36 -6.36
C ALA A 54 -7.34 -15.81 -6.37
N GLU A 55 -6.02 -15.98 -6.47
CA GLU A 55 -5.37 -17.30 -6.43
C GLU A 55 -5.64 -18.04 -5.09
N ARG A 56 -5.52 -17.35 -3.95
CA ARG A 56 -5.77 -17.95 -2.63
C ARG A 56 -7.23 -18.33 -2.38
N LEU A 57 -8.18 -17.56 -2.94
CA LEU A 57 -9.62 -17.80 -2.75
C LEU A 57 -10.19 -18.82 -3.73
N PHE A 58 -9.70 -18.84 -4.98
CA PHE A 58 -10.33 -19.57 -6.08
C PHE A 58 -9.38 -20.53 -6.82
N GLY A 59 -8.10 -20.53 -6.49
CA GLY A 59 -7.06 -21.35 -7.12
C GLY A 59 -6.49 -20.76 -8.40
N ALA A 60 -7.34 -20.18 -9.26
CA ALA A 60 -6.92 -19.52 -10.49
C ALA A 60 -7.59 -18.13 -10.60
N PRO A 61 -6.86 -17.10 -11.08
CA PRO A 61 -7.37 -15.72 -11.16
C PRO A 61 -8.66 -15.61 -11.98
N GLU A 62 -8.71 -16.25 -13.15
CA GLU A 62 -9.87 -16.24 -14.06
C GLU A 62 -11.11 -16.88 -13.44
N SER A 63 -10.95 -17.85 -12.54
CA SER A 63 -12.03 -18.53 -11.85
C SER A 63 -12.76 -17.66 -10.83
N ALA A 64 -12.20 -16.51 -10.50
CA ALA A 64 -12.77 -15.55 -9.56
C ALA A 64 -13.91 -14.72 -10.18
N LEU A 65 -13.93 -14.54 -11.50
CA LEU A 65 -14.89 -13.67 -12.17
C LEU A 65 -16.34 -14.15 -11.95
N GLY A 66 -17.22 -13.20 -11.62
CA GLY A 66 -18.62 -13.46 -11.32
C GLY A 66 -18.89 -14.21 -10.02
N ARG A 67 -17.86 -14.62 -9.27
CA ARG A 67 -18.01 -15.24 -7.96
C ARG A 67 -18.33 -14.22 -6.87
N GLU A 68 -19.00 -14.69 -5.83
CA GLU A 68 -19.27 -13.87 -4.64
C GLU A 68 -18.23 -14.04 -3.57
N VAL A 69 -17.84 -12.93 -2.97
CA VAL A 69 -17.01 -12.88 -1.76
C VAL A 69 -17.74 -12.14 -0.65
N LEU A 70 -17.51 -12.53 0.58
CA LEU A 70 -18.07 -11.90 1.76
C LEU A 70 -17.05 -10.93 2.37
N ILE A 71 -17.40 -9.65 2.41
CA ILE A 71 -16.61 -8.56 2.98
C ILE A 71 -17.54 -7.74 3.89
N PHE A 72 -17.13 -7.38 5.11
CA PHE A 72 -17.97 -6.65 6.07
C PHE A 72 -19.36 -7.26 6.29
N ARG A 73 -19.49 -8.58 6.24
CA ARG A 73 -20.77 -9.31 6.31
C ARG A 73 -21.72 -9.06 5.14
N ALA A 74 -21.28 -8.42 4.07
CA ALA A 74 -22.03 -8.23 2.84
C ALA A 74 -21.38 -9.02 1.68
N ARG A 75 -22.22 -9.47 0.74
CA ARG A 75 -21.76 -10.15 -0.47
C ARG A 75 -21.37 -9.12 -1.51
N PHE A 76 -20.26 -9.39 -2.17
CA PHE A 76 -19.74 -8.59 -3.28
C PHE A 76 -19.44 -9.52 -4.46
N THR A 77 -19.75 -9.08 -5.65
CA THR A 77 -19.45 -9.80 -6.90
C THR A 77 -18.07 -9.41 -7.39
N VAL A 78 -17.24 -10.39 -7.72
CA VAL A 78 -15.92 -10.15 -8.33
C VAL A 78 -16.11 -9.82 -9.81
N VAL A 79 -15.75 -8.61 -10.22
CA VAL A 79 -15.87 -8.12 -11.60
C VAL A 79 -14.55 -8.08 -12.36
N GLY A 80 -13.43 -8.23 -11.64
CA GLY A 80 -12.11 -8.27 -12.25
C GLY A 80 -11.04 -8.78 -11.30
N VAL A 81 -9.90 -9.13 -11.88
CA VAL A 81 -8.68 -9.49 -11.18
C VAL A 81 -7.53 -8.67 -11.77
N MET A 82 -6.74 -8.04 -10.90
CA MET A 82 -5.61 -7.21 -11.31
C MET A 82 -4.45 -8.05 -11.82
N GLU A 83 -3.64 -7.46 -12.70
CA GLU A 83 -2.35 -8.01 -13.10
C GLU A 83 -1.40 -8.18 -11.90
N ALA A 84 -0.37 -9.01 -12.04
CA ALA A 84 0.69 -9.10 -11.03
C ALA A 84 1.59 -7.87 -11.11
N LYS A 85 1.74 -7.15 -10.00
CA LYS A 85 2.58 -5.94 -9.91
C LYS A 85 3.67 -6.05 -8.83
N GLY A 86 3.48 -6.93 -7.87
CA GLY A 86 4.42 -7.14 -6.79
C GLY A 86 4.37 -6.02 -5.73
N ARG A 87 5.53 -5.74 -5.12
CA ARG A 87 5.62 -4.74 -4.05
C ARG A 87 5.90 -3.35 -4.59
N ASP A 88 5.27 -2.37 -4.00
CA ASP A 88 5.53 -0.96 -4.30
C ASP A 88 6.80 -0.44 -3.59
N LEU A 89 7.12 0.85 -3.79
CA LEU A 89 8.28 1.51 -3.20
C LEU A 89 8.25 1.54 -1.66
N THR A 90 7.07 1.45 -1.07
CA THR A 90 6.89 1.40 0.39
C THR A 90 7.03 -0.01 0.95
N GLY A 91 7.12 -1.02 0.08
CA GLY A 91 7.20 -2.43 0.43
C GLY A 91 5.83 -3.11 0.57
N ALA A 92 4.73 -2.38 0.38
CA ALA A 92 3.39 -2.93 0.39
C ALA A 92 3.15 -3.81 -0.85
N ASP A 93 2.57 -4.99 -0.63
CA ASP A 93 2.29 -5.93 -1.71
C ASP A 93 0.97 -5.53 -2.40
N GLN A 94 1.08 -5.08 -3.67
CA GLN A 94 -0.07 -4.62 -4.44
C GLN A 94 -0.96 -5.78 -4.89
N ASP A 95 -0.41 -6.99 -4.99
CA ASP A 95 -1.15 -8.20 -5.37
C ASP A 95 -2.05 -8.73 -4.24
N GLU A 96 -1.86 -8.23 -3.01
CA GLU A 96 -2.68 -8.57 -1.83
C GLU A 96 -3.77 -7.53 -1.53
N GLN A 97 -4.11 -6.67 -2.49
CA GLN A 97 -5.14 -5.64 -2.36
C GLN A 97 -6.48 -6.12 -2.93
N THR A 98 -7.56 -5.54 -2.43
CA THR A 98 -8.93 -5.70 -2.95
C THR A 98 -9.52 -4.33 -3.16
N PHE A 99 -10.00 -4.06 -4.37
CA PHE A 99 -10.54 -2.75 -4.76
C PHE A 99 -12.05 -2.78 -4.74
N MET A 100 -12.67 -1.70 -4.26
CA MET A 100 -14.12 -1.52 -4.28
C MET A 100 -14.48 -0.06 -4.55
N PRO A 101 -15.72 0.23 -5.02
CA PRO A 101 -16.15 1.61 -5.24
C PRO A 101 -16.11 2.42 -3.93
N LEU A 102 -15.55 3.64 -3.99
CA LEU A 102 -15.42 4.50 -2.82
C LEU A 102 -16.77 4.81 -2.16
N SER A 103 -17.79 5.07 -2.96
CA SER A 103 -19.15 5.33 -2.47
C SER A 103 -19.75 4.13 -1.70
N THR A 104 -19.54 2.91 -2.22
CA THR A 104 -19.99 1.67 -1.56
C THR A 104 -19.27 1.47 -0.23
N TYR A 105 -17.96 1.69 -0.20
CA TYR A 105 -17.18 1.61 1.04
C TYR A 105 -17.66 2.62 2.09
N MET A 106 -17.74 3.90 1.72
CA MET A 106 -18.09 4.98 2.62
C MET A 106 -19.52 4.84 3.19
N ARG A 107 -20.49 4.46 2.34
CA ARG A 107 -21.90 4.43 2.73
C ARG A 107 -22.36 3.09 3.29
N ARG A 108 -21.86 1.97 2.75
CA ARG A 108 -22.39 0.64 3.06
C ARG A 108 -21.43 -0.23 3.89
N ALA A 109 -20.13 0.07 3.90
CA ALA A 109 -19.14 -0.75 4.61
C ALA A 109 -18.61 -0.06 5.88
N ALA A 110 -18.07 1.13 5.77
CA ALA A 110 -17.41 1.84 6.88
C ALA A 110 -18.26 2.91 7.54
N ASN A 111 -19.35 3.38 6.89
CA ASN A 111 -20.20 4.49 7.33
C ASN A 111 -19.36 5.72 7.76
N GLN A 112 -18.44 6.14 6.88
CA GLN A 112 -17.53 7.26 7.13
C GLN A 112 -17.68 8.34 6.04
N THR A 113 -17.30 9.57 6.39
CA THR A 113 -17.37 10.73 5.48
C THR A 113 -16.01 11.31 5.10
N TRP A 114 -14.93 10.70 5.57
CA TRP A 114 -13.56 11.13 5.28
C TRP A 114 -12.83 10.10 4.43
N ILE A 115 -11.80 10.57 3.71
CA ILE A 115 -10.91 9.75 2.87
C ILE A 115 -9.49 9.78 3.44
N SER A 116 -8.76 8.69 3.27
CA SER A 116 -7.40 8.54 3.81
C SER A 116 -6.36 9.28 2.98
N GLY A 117 -6.60 9.50 1.70
CA GLY A 117 -5.66 10.16 0.82
C GLY A 117 -6.19 10.34 -0.59
N VAL A 118 -5.46 11.10 -1.38
CA VAL A 118 -5.73 11.39 -2.79
C VAL A 118 -4.45 11.12 -3.57
N TYR A 119 -4.55 10.37 -4.68
CA TYR A 119 -3.49 10.21 -5.65
C TYR A 119 -3.67 11.23 -6.77
N LEU A 120 -2.63 11.99 -7.05
CA LEU A 120 -2.58 12.92 -8.17
C LEU A 120 -1.66 12.37 -9.25
N HIS A 121 -2.15 12.32 -10.47
CA HIS A 121 -1.33 12.07 -11.65
C HIS A 121 -0.92 13.42 -12.24
N LEU A 122 0.37 13.60 -12.46
CA LEU A 122 0.93 14.82 -13.03
C LEU A 122 1.41 14.53 -14.43
N ASP A 123 1.26 15.53 -15.31
CA ASP A 123 1.91 15.52 -16.61
C ASP A 123 3.45 15.54 -16.41
N GLU A 124 4.20 14.88 -17.29
CA GLU A 124 5.67 14.84 -17.23
C GLU A 124 6.34 16.21 -17.24
N ARG A 125 5.63 17.24 -17.76
CA ARG A 125 6.11 18.61 -17.82
C ARG A 125 5.68 19.46 -16.63
N ALA A 126 4.89 18.93 -15.73
CA ALA A 126 4.39 19.68 -14.58
C ALA A 126 5.53 19.96 -13.58
N ASP A 127 5.60 21.18 -13.12
CA ASP A 127 6.50 21.56 -12.02
C ASP A 127 5.92 21.01 -10.70
N LEU A 128 6.61 20.05 -10.14
CA LEU A 128 6.20 19.35 -8.91
C LEU A 128 6.04 20.32 -7.73
N ASP A 129 6.93 21.31 -7.61
CA ASP A 129 6.91 22.27 -6.50
C ASP A 129 5.73 23.23 -6.63
N GLN A 130 5.39 23.67 -7.84
CA GLN A 130 4.20 24.48 -8.09
C GLN A 130 2.92 23.70 -7.77
N VAL A 131 2.83 22.45 -8.22
CA VAL A 131 1.66 21.60 -7.93
C VAL A 131 1.53 21.34 -6.44
N ARG A 132 2.65 21.08 -5.74
CA ARG A 132 2.66 20.88 -4.29
C ARG A 132 2.17 22.13 -3.54
N GLN A 133 2.64 23.30 -3.94
CA GLN A 133 2.19 24.57 -3.34
C GLN A 133 0.71 24.83 -3.61
N ALA A 134 0.25 24.68 -4.86
CA ALA A 134 -1.14 24.87 -5.24
C ALA A 134 -2.08 23.89 -4.51
N THR A 135 -1.72 22.61 -4.47
CA THR A 135 -2.49 21.58 -3.75
C THR A 135 -2.55 21.89 -2.26
N GLY A 136 -1.42 22.28 -1.66
CA GLY A 136 -1.36 22.69 -0.26
C GLY A 136 -2.24 23.88 0.06
N ALA A 137 -2.26 24.89 -0.81
CA ALA A 137 -3.13 26.07 -0.66
C ALA A 137 -4.61 25.70 -0.73
N ILE A 138 -4.99 24.82 -1.67
CA ILE A 138 -6.37 24.33 -1.80
C ILE A 138 -6.80 23.55 -0.53
N LEU A 139 -5.95 22.65 -0.04
CA LEU A 139 -6.25 21.85 1.15
C LEU A 139 -6.37 22.73 2.41
N ARG A 140 -5.44 23.68 2.61
CA ARG A 140 -5.53 24.64 3.73
C ARG A 140 -6.82 25.45 3.71
N ALA A 141 -7.19 25.95 2.53
CA ALA A 141 -8.45 26.70 2.38
C ALA A 141 -9.68 25.82 2.65
N ARG A 142 -9.69 24.58 2.17
CA ARG A 142 -10.81 23.62 2.37
C ARG A 142 -10.95 23.14 3.79
N HIS A 143 -9.82 22.96 4.51
CA HIS A 143 -9.78 22.49 5.88
C HIS A 143 -9.81 23.64 6.90
N HIS A 144 -9.93 24.89 6.46
CA HIS A 144 -9.94 26.08 7.32
C HIS A 144 -8.71 26.15 8.26
N LEU A 145 -7.53 25.91 7.69
CA LEU A 145 -6.26 25.85 8.44
C LEU A 145 -5.49 27.17 8.45
N GLU A 146 -6.15 28.29 8.24
CA GLU A 146 -5.53 29.61 8.27
C GLU A 146 -4.81 29.84 9.61
N GLY A 147 -3.47 30.00 9.54
CA GLY A 147 -2.63 30.17 10.74
C GLY A 147 -2.45 28.93 11.61
N LYS A 148 -2.90 27.75 11.19
CA LYS A 148 -2.74 26.49 11.89
C LYS A 148 -1.73 25.58 11.19
N LYS A 149 -1.25 24.56 11.90
CA LYS A 149 -0.41 23.50 11.33
C LYS A 149 -1.24 22.65 10.37
N ASP A 150 -0.61 22.24 9.25
CA ASP A 150 -1.24 21.36 8.28
C ASP A 150 -1.64 20.02 8.93
N ASP A 151 -2.85 19.56 8.63
CA ASP A 151 -3.40 18.26 9.03
C ASP A 151 -3.25 17.19 7.96
N PHE A 152 -2.48 17.49 6.91
CA PHE A 152 -2.19 16.60 5.79
C PHE A 152 -0.69 16.55 5.51
N SER A 153 -0.25 15.49 4.84
CA SER A 153 1.09 15.35 4.30
C SER A 153 1.04 15.05 2.81
N MET A 154 1.99 15.58 2.07
CA MET A 154 2.16 15.29 0.65
C MET A 154 3.45 14.51 0.46
N LEU A 155 3.34 13.34 -0.15
CA LEU A 155 4.47 12.45 -0.43
C LEU A 155 4.64 12.29 -1.93
N THR A 156 5.86 12.45 -2.39
CA THR A 156 6.25 12.15 -3.76
C THR A 156 6.94 10.80 -3.84
N PRO A 157 7.05 10.17 -5.01
CA PRO A 157 7.88 8.98 -5.19
C PRO A 157 9.34 9.21 -4.76
N ALA A 158 9.88 10.41 -5.00
CA ALA A 158 11.23 10.79 -4.58
C ALA A 158 11.38 10.82 -3.06
N ASP A 159 10.42 11.42 -2.34
CA ASP A 159 10.41 11.43 -0.87
C ASP A 159 10.38 10.01 -0.31
N SER A 160 9.59 9.12 -0.91
CA SER A 160 9.50 7.70 -0.50
C SER A 160 10.81 6.95 -0.71
N MET A 161 11.50 7.22 -1.83
CA MET A 161 12.83 6.65 -2.10
C MET A 161 13.88 7.16 -1.11
N GLN A 162 13.86 8.44 -0.78
CA GLN A 162 14.78 9.03 0.18
C GLN A 162 14.58 8.44 1.58
N LEU A 163 13.35 8.36 2.06
CA LEU A 163 13.02 7.74 3.35
C LEU A 163 13.52 6.28 3.43
N ARG A 164 13.36 5.53 2.33
CA ARG A 164 13.86 4.16 2.25
C ARG A 164 15.39 4.11 2.32
N LYS A 165 16.08 5.02 1.62
CA LYS A 165 17.54 5.12 1.66
C LYS A 165 18.03 5.44 3.07
N GLU A 166 17.44 6.43 3.72
CA GLU A 166 17.79 6.81 5.10
C GLU A 166 17.58 5.64 6.08
N ALA A 167 16.51 4.88 5.93
CA ALA A 167 16.27 3.69 6.74
C ALA A 167 17.31 2.60 6.51
N LEU A 168 17.73 2.36 5.25
CA LEU A 168 18.80 1.41 4.93
C LEU A 168 20.15 1.86 5.47
N ASP A 169 20.50 3.15 5.36
CA ASP A 169 21.74 3.72 5.87
C ASP A 169 21.81 3.58 7.41
N LEU A 170 20.68 3.76 8.10
CA LEU A 170 20.58 3.52 9.54
C LEU A 170 20.85 2.05 9.89
N VAL A 171 20.24 1.11 9.17
CA VAL A 171 20.46 -0.34 9.37
C VAL A 171 21.93 -0.71 9.13
N GLN A 172 22.55 -0.18 8.08
CA GLN A 172 23.96 -0.41 7.77
C GLN A 172 24.87 0.14 8.87
N THR A 173 24.58 1.34 9.38
CA THR A 173 25.34 1.96 10.47
C THR A 173 25.26 1.12 11.75
N LEU A 174 24.06 0.67 12.12
CA LEU A 174 23.87 -0.20 13.28
C LEU A 174 24.60 -1.55 13.10
N GLY A 175 24.56 -2.11 11.89
CA GLY A 175 25.29 -3.34 11.54
C GLY A 175 26.80 -3.16 11.67
N ALA A 176 27.36 -2.04 11.20
CA ALA A 176 28.77 -1.74 11.31
C ALA A 176 29.22 -1.57 12.78
N ILE A 177 28.44 -0.87 13.60
CA ILE A 177 28.72 -0.70 15.03
C ILE A 177 28.71 -2.07 15.72
N THR A 178 27.69 -2.89 15.48
CA THR A 178 27.58 -4.23 16.09
C THR A 178 28.74 -5.13 15.68
N SER A 179 29.11 -5.10 14.38
CA SER A 179 30.25 -5.86 13.87
C SER A 179 31.56 -5.42 14.51
N THR A 180 31.79 -4.12 14.68
CA THR A 180 33.00 -3.58 15.33
C THR A 180 33.11 -4.01 16.80
N ILE A 181 31.98 -3.95 17.52
CA ILE A 181 31.94 -4.42 18.93
C ILE A 181 32.23 -5.92 19.01
N SER A 182 31.60 -6.72 18.13
CA SER A 182 31.80 -8.17 18.11
C SER A 182 33.26 -8.53 17.80
N PHE A 183 33.87 -7.83 16.85
CA PHE A 183 35.28 -8.02 16.50
C PHE A 183 36.21 -7.65 17.67
N ALA A 184 35.97 -6.53 18.37
CA ALA A 184 36.74 -6.12 19.52
C ALA A 184 36.64 -7.13 20.68
N VAL A 185 35.43 -7.61 20.98
CA VAL A 185 35.23 -8.60 22.06
C VAL A 185 35.87 -9.95 21.68
N GLY A 186 35.68 -10.41 20.42
CA GLY A 186 36.33 -11.63 19.95
C GLY A 186 37.86 -11.55 19.96
N GLY A 187 38.41 -10.43 19.52
CA GLY A 187 39.85 -10.18 19.55
C GLY A 187 40.42 -10.18 20.95
N MET A 188 39.75 -9.55 21.93
CA MET A 188 40.16 -9.61 23.33
C MET A 188 40.11 -11.02 23.93
N GLY A 189 39.12 -11.82 23.51
CA GLY A 189 39.01 -13.23 23.93
C GLY A 189 40.21 -14.07 23.45
N ILE A 190 40.60 -13.92 22.18
CA ILE A 190 41.76 -14.61 21.62
C ILE A 190 43.07 -14.17 22.31
N LEU A 191 43.25 -12.86 22.49
CA LEU A 191 44.42 -12.32 23.23
C LEU A 191 44.51 -12.87 24.65
N SER A 192 43.41 -12.96 25.37
CA SER A 192 43.35 -13.50 26.71
C SER A 192 43.82 -14.96 26.78
N ILE A 193 43.39 -15.77 25.84
CA ILE A 193 43.79 -17.19 25.73
C ILE A 193 45.27 -17.30 25.39
N MET A 194 45.78 -16.48 24.46
CA MET A 194 47.19 -16.48 24.09
C MET A 194 48.11 -16.11 25.27
N VAL A 195 47.73 -15.11 26.06
CA VAL A 195 48.47 -14.71 27.26
C VAL A 195 48.53 -15.82 28.30
N LEU A 196 47.41 -16.53 28.50
CA LEU A 196 47.36 -17.69 29.41
C LEU A 196 48.24 -18.85 28.95
N MET A 197 48.34 -19.11 27.64
CA MET A 197 49.18 -20.17 27.09
C MET A 197 50.68 -19.86 27.18
N VAL A 198 51.07 -18.61 27.21
CA VAL A 198 52.50 -18.19 27.35
C VAL A 198 52.94 -18.23 28.82
N GLN A 199 52.03 -18.17 29.78
CA GLN A 199 52.30 -18.20 31.20
C GLN A 199 52.31 -19.62 31.83
N ALA A 200 51.86 -20.62 31.06
CA ALA A 200 51.89 -22.03 31.45
C ALA A 200 53.13 -22.74 30.89
#